data_f604ad170c0630a8ec0803285c4103d3
#
_entry.id   f604ad170c0630a8ec0803285c4103d3
#
_cell.length_a   1.000
_cell.length_b   1.000
_cell.length_c   1.000
_cell.angle_alpha   90.00
_cell.angle_beta   90.00
_cell.angle_gamma   90.00
#
_symmetry.space_group_name_H-M   'P 1'
#
loop_
_entity.id
_entity.type
_entity.pdbx_description
1 polymer ?
#
loop_
_entity_poly.entity_id
_entity_poly.type
_entity_poly.pdbx_seq_one_letter_code
_entity_poly.pdbx_strand_id
1 'polypeptide(L)'
;VAQALYHALCVAHGDAIAQHQRAEKNLEVFSFHFAAFIIHRLEIFMLSWDEEVKPSLPTNLAHAPLNDAAPIRADVPSATRTLHDGAPIPTAALSPSTRRIRADDKRIINGKTDVNQLVPFKYKWAWEKYLASCANHWMPQEVNMTRDIALWKDPNGLTEDERRIIKRNLGFFVTADSLAANNIVLGTYRHITAPECRQFLLRQAFEEAIHTHAYQYIVESLGLDESEIFNAYNEVQSIRDKDQFLIPFIEAIMDPNFQTGTAQADQTLLKSLIVFACLMEGLFFYVGFTQILALGRQNKMTGAAEQYQYILRDESMHCNFGIDLINQLKAENPQLWTAEFKAEIKALFEKAVELEYRYAEDTMPRGVLGMNASMFKGYLRYIANRRATQIGLETLFPNEENPFPWMSEMIDLKKERNFFETRVIEYQSGGALSWD
;
A
#
# COMPACT_ATOMS: atom_id res chain seq x y z
N VAL A 1 62.83 -11.57 -8.89
CA VAL A 1 61.75 -10.59 -9.08
C VAL A 1 60.38 -11.30 -9.14
N ALA A 2 60.20 -12.36 -9.92
CA ALA A 2 58.92 -13.07 -10.06
C ALA A 2 58.45 -13.75 -8.72
N GLN A 3 59.35 -14.29 -7.94
CA GLN A 3 59.06 -14.91 -6.63
C GLN A 3 58.65 -13.86 -5.57
N ALA A 4 59.25 -12.68 -5.61
CA ALA A 4 58.90 -11.57 -4.70
C ALA A 4 57.52 -10.96 -5.03
N LEU A 5 57.17 -10.91 -6.31
CA LEU A 5 55.83 -10.46 -6.78
C LEU A 5 54.76 -11.50 -6.41
N TYR A 6 55.03 -12.78 -6.53
CA TYR A 6 54.13 -13.85 -6.15
C TYR A 6 53.84 -13.82 -4.63
N HIS A 7 54.90 -13.63 -3.82
CA HIS A 7 54.74 -13.52 -2.36
C HIS A 7 53.95 -12.29 -1.93
N ALA A 8 54.16 -11.13 -2.61
CA ALA A 8 53.40 -9.90 -2.36
C ALA A 8 51.94 -10.03 -2.74
N LEU A 9 51.62 -10.72 -3.85
CA LEU A 9 50.26 -11.01 -4.28
C LEU A 9 49.53 -11.98 -3.33
N CYS A 10 50.22 -13.00 -2.82
CA CYS A 10 49.65 -13.94 -1.84
C CYS A 10 49.36 -13.27 -0.50
N VAL A 11 50.22 -12.36 -0.03
CA VAL A 11 50.00 -11.58 1.21
C VAL A 11 48.84 -10.62 1.03
N ALA A 12 48.77 -9.88 -0.11
CA ALA A 12 47.67 -8.96 -0.38
C ALA A 12 46.32 -9.71 -0.52
N HIS A 13 46.31 -10.93 -1.08
CA HIS A 13 45.11 -11.74 -1.20
C HIS A 13 44.67 -12.30 0.16
N GLY A 14 45.60 -12.70 1.01
CA GLY A 14 45.36 -13.16 2.38
C GLY A 14 44.75 -12.05 3.25
N ASP A 15 45.28 -10.83 3.15
CA ASP A 15 44.79 -9.68 3.89
C ASP A 15 43.37 -9.24 3.43
N ALA A 16 43.09 -9.34 2.14
CA ALA A 16 41.74 -9.05 1.60
C ALA A 16 40.70 -10.06 2.09
N ILE A 17 41.02 -11.34 2.11
CA ILE A 17 40.16 -12.42 2.64
C ILE A 17 39.96 -12.25 4.15
N ALA A 18 41.01 -11.91 4.90
CA ALA A 18 40.92 -11.67 6.34
C ALA A 18 40.09 -10.42 6.67
N GLN A 19 40.15 -9.38 5.85
CA GLN A 19 39.30 -8.19 5.99
C GLN A 19 37.84 -8.51 5.65
N HIS A 20 37.56 -9.30 4.62
CA HIS A 20 36.22 -9.73 4.27
C HIS A 20 35.60 -10.59 5.37
N GLN A 21 36.31 -11.56 5.91
CA GLN A 21 35.85 -12.40 7.02
C GLN A 21 35.65 -11.62 8.32
N ARG A 22 36.42 -10.55 8.57
CA ARG A 22 36.22 -9.65 9.70
C ARG A 22 34.97 -8.77 9.49
N ALA A 23 34.72 -8.33 8.26
CA ALA A 23 33.51 -7.55 7.93
C ALA A 23 32.25 -8.42 8.09
N GLU A 24 32.27 -9.67 7.62
CA GLU A 24 31.15 -10.60 7.80
C GLU A 24 30.87 -10.91 9.28
N LYS A 25 31.93 -11.21 10.08
CA LYS A 25 31.78 -11.40 11.52
C LYS A 25 31.27 -10.18 12.25
N ASN A 26 31.68 -8.99 11.83
CA ASN A 26 31.16 -7.75 12.42
C ASN A 26 29.69 -7.48 12.02
N LEU A 27 29.28 -7.87 10.81
CA LEU A 27 27.85 -7.80 10.40
C LEU A 27 26.99 -8.81 11.18
N GLU A 28 27.48 -10.05 11.39
CA GLU A 28 26.76 -11.03 12.21
C GLU A 28 26.65 -10.59 13.67
N VAL A 29 27.70 -10.04 14.26
CA VAL A 29 27.70 -9.53 15.64
C VAL A 29 26.79 -8.30 15.75
N PHE A 30 26.77 -7.41 14.75
CA PHE A 30 25.89 -6.25 14.72
C PHE A 30 24.43 -6.67 14.53
N SER A 31 24.16 -7.63 13.65
CA SER A 31 22.84 -8.22 13.45
C SER A 31 22.32 -8.90 14.72
N PHE A 32 23.18 -9.65 15.41
CA PHE A 32 22.80 -10.33 16.66
C PHE A 32 22.53 -9.34 17.82
N HIS A 33 23.33 -8.28 17.94
CA HIS A 33 23.14 -7.24 18.96
C HIS A 33 21.91 -6.37 18.64
N PHE A 34 21.63 -6.10 17.36
CA PHE A 34 20.46 -5.35 16.93
C PHE A 34 19.17 -6.16 17.13
N ALA A 35 19.19 -7.45 16.80
CA ALA A 35 18.09 -8.37 17.08
C ALA A 35 17.85 -8.52 18.59
N ALA A 36 18.91 -8.71 19.40
CA ALA A 36 18.80 -8.78 20.86
C ALA A 36 18.29 -7.46 21.47
N PHE A 37 18.67 -6.30 20.92
CA PHE A 37 18.19 -4.99 21.35
C PHE A 37 16.70 -4.80 21.02
N ILE A 38 16.25 -5.26 19.86
CA ILE A 38 14.82 -5.22 19.46
C ILE A 38 14.01 -6.18 20.33
N ILE A 39 14.49 -7.40 20.57
CA ILE A 39 13.80 -8.39 21.40
C ILE A 39 13.69 -7.90 22.84
N HIS A 40 14.76 -7.34 23.41
CA HIS A 40 14.73 -6.80 24.77
C HIS A 40 13.84 -5.54 24.91
N ARG A 41 13.67 -4.75 23.84
CA ARG A 41 12.72 -3.63 23.80
C ARG A 41 11.27 -4.08 23.60
N LEU A 42 11.05 -5.18 22.86
CA LEU A 42 9.72 -5.79 22.68
C LEU A 42 9.21 -6.46 23.96
N GLU A 43 10.08 -7.10 24.75
CA GLU A 43 9.71 -7.66 26.07
C GLU A 43 9.27 -6.60 27.09
N ILE A 44 9.73 -5.37 26.97
CA ILE A 44 9.31 -4.25 27.84
C ILE A 44 7.95 -3.66 27.40
N PHE A 45 7.49 -3.94 26.16
CA PHE A 45 6.22 -3.41 25.62
C PHE A 45 5.12 -4.48 25.47
N MET A 46 5.38 -5.73 25.77
CA MET A 46 4.31 -6.72 25.92
C MET A 46 3.63 -6.48 27.29
N LEU A 47 2.64 -5.61 27.28
CA LEU A 47 1.60 -5.62 28.29
C LEU A 47 1.01 -7.05 28.31
N SER A 48 1.22 -7.77 29.40
CA SER A 48 0.59 -9.08 29.57
C SER A 48 -0.92 -8.87 29.61
N TRP A 49 -1.62 -9.48 28.65
CA TRP A 49 -3.08 -9.48 28.57
C TRP A 49 -3.70 -10.43 29.62
N ASP A 50 -2.90 -11.00 30.55
CA ASP A 50 -3.32 -11.95 31.57
C ASP A 50 -3.65 -11.31 32.93
N GLU A 51 -3.69 -9.99 33.04
CA GLU A 51 -4.29 -9.36 34.21
C GLU A 51 -5.83 -9.38 34.06
N GLU A 52 -6.46 -10.37 34.65
CA GLU A 52 -7.90 -10.37 34.94
C GLU A 52 -8.24 -9.07 35.70
N VAL A 53 -8.79 -8.08 34.99
CA VAL A 53 -9.45 -6.95 35.62
C VAL A 53 -10.71 -7.47 36.28
N LYS A 54 -10.63 -7.79 37.58
CA LYS A 54 -11.80 -8.06 38.39
C LYS A 54 -12.62 -6.77 38.45
N PRO A 55 -13.86 -6.73 37.94
CA PRO A 55 -14.71 -5.58 38.11
C PRO A 55 -15.07 -5.43 39.59
N SER A 56 -14.62 -4.37 40.23
CA SER A 56 -15.12 -3.97 41.55
C SER A 56 -16.56 -3.43 41.37
N LEU A 57 -17.52 -4.27 41.67
CA LEU A 57 -18.92 -3.85 41.82
C LEU A 57 -19.08 -3.05 43.10
N PRO A 58 -19.57 -1.81 43.06
CA PRO A 58 -20.12 -1.18 44.24
C PRO A 58 -21.49 -1.81 44.51
N THR A 59 -21.60 -2.49 45.66
CA THR A 59 -22.86 -2.94 46.24
C THR A 59 -23.70 -1.74 46.64
N ASN A 60 -25.00 -1.82 46.32
CA ASN A 60 -26.13 -1.00 46.80
C ASN A 60 -26.52 0.23 45.96
N LEU A 61 -27.47 0.02 45.07
CA LEU A 61 -28.59 0.96 44.91
C LEU A 61 -29.86 0.17 44.64
N ALA A 62 -30.75 0.26 45.63
CA ALA A 62 -32.09 -0.28 45.63
C ALA A 62 -32.96 0.39 44.57
N HIS A 63 -33.86 -0.42 44.00
CA HIS A 63 -34.88 0.02 43.05
C HIS A 63 -35.72 1.21 43.57
N ALA A 64 -35.85 2.24 42.73
CA ALA A 64 -36.95 3.18 42.78
C ALA A 64 -37.61 3.29 41.38
N PRO A 65 -38.91 3.46 41.31
CA PRO A 65 -39.67 3.32 40.07
C PRO A 65 -39.58 4.55 39.17
N LEU A 66 -39.64 4.31 37.89
CA LEU A 66 -39.77 5.32 36.81
C LEU A 66 -41.13 6.02 36.92
N ASN A 67 -41.13 7.35 37.11
CA ASN A 67 -42.26 8.21 36.76
C ASN A 67 -41.78 9.58 36.31
N ASP A 68 -42.31 9.93 35.14
CA ASP A 68 -42.53 11.26 34.60
C ASP A 68 -41.35 12.21 34.32
N ALA A 69 -41.11 12.34 33.04
CA ALA A 69 -40.26 13.36 32.44
C ALA A 69 -40.90 14.77 32.55
N ALA A 70 -40.21 15.67 33.22
CA ALA A 70 -40.43 17.12 33.07
C ALA A 70 -39.18 17.73 32.38
N PRO A 71 -39.35 18.74 31.51
CA PRO A 71 -38.24 19.29 30.72
C PRO A 71 -37.32 20.14 31.61
N ILE A 72 -36.04 19.79 31.61
CA ILE A 72 -35.00 20.58 32.26
C ILE A 72 -34.74 21.84 31.42
N ARG A 73 -35.23 23.00 31.93
CA ARG A 73 -34.72 24.31 31.53
C ARG A 73 -33.36 24.51 32.15
N ALA A 74 -32.32 24.66 31.33
CA ALA A 74 -31.04 25.14 31.77
C ALA A 74 -31.09 26.66 31.95
N ASP A 75 -31.17 27.11 33.19
CA ASP A 75 -30.89 28.49 33.54
C ASP A 75 -29.38 28.72 33.53
N VAL A 76 -28.90 29.43 32.52
CA VAL A 76 -27.54 29.97 32.49
C VAL A 76 -27.55 31.28 33.28
N PRO A 77 -26.76 31.45 34.36
CA PRO A 77 -26.69 32.73 35.04
C PRO A 77 -25.98 33.74 34.13
N SER A 78 -26.71 34.77 33.75
CA SER A 78 -26.19 35.96 33.08
C SER A 78 -25.36 36.76 34.07
N ALA A 79 -24.04 36.58 34.03
CA ALA A 79 -23.10 37.47 34.72
C ALA A 79 -22.92 38.74 33.88
N THR A 80 -23.69 39.78 34.22
CA THR A 80 -23.46 41.15 33.72
C THR A 80 -22.14 41.66 34.24
N ARG A 81 -21.09 41.57 33.45
CA ARG A 81 -19.80 42.21 33.73
C ARG A 81 -19.86 43.64 33.23
N THR A 82 -19.96 44.58 34.17
CA THR A 82 -19.77 46.00 33.93
C THR A 82 -18.36 46.24 33.36
N LEU A 83 -18.32 46.80 32.15
CA LEU A 83 -17.12 47.28 31.48
C LEU A 83 -16.59 48.52 32.26
N HIS A 84 -15.41 48.38 32.85
CA HIS A 84 -14.59 49.51 33.25
C HIS A 84 -13.83 50.02 32.02
N ASP A 85 -13.96 51.32 31.76
CA ASP A 85 -13.15 52.02 30.74
C ASP A 85 -11.68 51.84 31.01
N GLY A 86 -10.95 51.40 29.98
CA GLY A 86 -9.50 51.30 30.07
C GLY A 86 -8.88 50.78 28.79
N ALA A 87 -8.30 51.65 27.99
CA ALA A 87 -7.31 51.52 26.94
C ALA A 87 -7.52 50.45 25.84
N PRO A 88 -7.36 50.78 24.55
CA PRO A 88 -7.43 49.80 23.48
C PRO A 88 -6.33 48.76 23.67
N ILE A 89 -6.75 47.49 23.82
CA ILE A 89 -5.85 46.33 23.74
C ILE A 89 -5.16 46.42 22.40
N PRO A 90 -3.81 46.47 22.34
CA PRO A 90 -3.14 46.41 21.05
C PRO A 90 -3.53 45.11 20.39
N THR A 91 -4.17 45.16 19.24
CA THR A 91 -4.31 44.02 18.33
C THR A 91 -2.90 43.59 17.96
N ALA A 92 -2.30 42.72 18.77
CA ALA A 92 -1.07 42.04 18.42
C ALA A 92 -1.37 41.40 17.06
N ALA A 93 -0.67 41.85 16.02
CA ALA A 93 -0.69 41.24 14.73
C ALA A 93 -0.39 39.75 14.93
N LEU A 94 -1.40 38.91 14.80
CA LEU A 94 -1.25 37.46 14.88
C LEU A 94 -0.08 37.08 14.01
N SER A 95 0.92 36.44 14.57
CA SER A 95 2.08 35.99 13.81
C SER A 95 1.59 35.18 12.61
N PRO A 96 2.29 35.21 11.46
CA PRO A 96 1.87 34.50 10.24
C PRO A 96 1.56 33.01 10.48
N SER A 97 2.10 32.42 11.57
CA SER A 97 1.87 31.01 11.97
C SER A 97 0.50 30.74 12.56
N THR A 98 -0.27 31.75 12.98
CA THR A 98 -1.60 31.57 13.61
C THR A 98 -2.76 31.81 12.63
N ARG A 99 -2.45 32.25 11.41
CA ARG A 99 -3.50 32.46 10.40
C ARG A 99 -3.91 31.12 9.77
N ARG A 100 -5.20 30.80 9.85
CA ARG A 100 -5.76 29.62 9.18
C ARG A 100 -5.46 29.66 7.67
N ILE A 101 -4.99 28.54 7.10
CA ILE A 101 -4.74 28.40 5.66
C ILE A 101 -6.07 28.49 4.90
N ARG A 102 -6.09 29.25 3.80
CA ARG A 102 -7.22 29.27 2.88
C ARG A 102 -7.13 28.05 1.96
N ALA A 103 -8.29 27.61 1.44
CA ALA A 103 -8.33 26.49 0.49
C ALA A 103 -7.38 26.74 -0.70
N ASP A 104 -7.39 27.96 -1.25
CA ASP A 104 -6.55 28.34 -2.40
C ASP A 104 -5.03 28.21 -2.13
N ASP A 105 -4.62 28.37 -0.86
CA ASP A 105 -3.21 28.31 -0.47
C ASP A 105 -2.68 26.87 -0.34
N LYS A 106 -3.56 25.87 -0.32
CA LYS A 106 -3.18 24.47 -0.28
C LYS A 106 -2.57 24.01 -1.60
N ARG A 107 -1.53 23.19 -1.51
CA ARG A 107 -0.83 22.55 -2.64
C ARG A 107 -0.64 21.07 -2.35
N ILE A 108 -0.54 20.27 -3.41
CA ILE A 108 -0.21 18.84 -3.27
C ILE A 108 1.17 18.69 -2.65
N ILE A 109 2.15 19.41 -3.18
CA ILE A 109 3.53 19.46 -2.66
C ILE A 109 3.96 20.92 -2.45
N ASN A 110 5.00 21.12 -1.65
CA ASN A 110 5.60 22.43 -1.38
C ASN A 110 4.64 23.47 -0.76
N GLY A 111 3.51 23.01 -0.22
CA GLY A 111 2.57 23.84 0.52
C GLY A 111 2.89 23.88 2.02
N LYS A 112 2.17 24.75 2.75
CA LYS A 112 2.16 24.73 4.21
C LYS A 112 1.23 23.62 4.67
N THR A 113 1.73 22.73 5.52
CA THR A 113 0.95 21.63 6.08
C THR A 113 0.58 21.95 7.51
N ASP A 114 -0.71 21.89 7.80
CA ASP A 114 -1.22 21.85 9.17
C ASP A 114 -2.32 20.78 9.23
N VAL A 115 -2.12 19.73 10.00
CA VAL A 115 -3.06 18.62 10.16
C VAL A 115 -4.42 19.08 10.72
N ASN A 116 -4.48 20.22 11.41
CA ASN A 116 -5.71 20.81 11.92
C ASN A 116 -6.49 21.57 10.83
N GLN A 117 -5.98 21.63 9.61
CA GLN A 117 -6.58 22.41 8.53
C GLN A 117 -7.11 21.54 7.38
N LEU A 118 -7.69 20.40 7.73
CA LEU A 118 -8.41 19.58 6.77
C LEU A 118 -9.54 20.42 6.09
N VAL A 119 -10.26 21.19 6.89
CA VAL A 119 -11.32 22.12 6.40
C VAL A 119 -10.80 23.55 6.40
N PRO A 120 -11.03 24.36 5.35
CA PRO A 120 -11.85 24.08 4.16
C PRO A 120 -11.19 23.15 3.16
N PHE A 121 -11.97 22.25 2.54
CA PHE A 121 -11.46 21.32 1.52
C PHE A 121 -11.08 22.05 0.22
N LYS A 122 -9.91 21.75 -0.30
CA LYS A 122 -9.51 22.04 -1.69
C LYS A 122 -9.59 20.79 -2.56
N TYR A 123 -9.15 19.66 -2.03
CA TYR A 123 -9.08 18.38 -2.73
C TYR A 123 -10.22 17.45 -2.26
N LYS A 124 -11.48 17.88 -2.48
CA LYS A 124 -12.67 17.08 -2.11
C LYS A 124 -12.58 15.66 -2.67
N TRP A 125 -12.07 15.49 -3.90
CA TRP A 125 -11.91 14.20 -4.54
C TRP A 125 -11.05 13.21 -3.71
N ALA A 126 -9.98 13.70 -3.07
CA ALA A 126 -9.13 12.87 -2.21
C ALA A 126 -9.85 12.46 -0.91
N TRP A 127 -10.62 13.39 -0.34
CA TRP A 127 -11.44 13.10 0.84
C TRP A 127 -12.54 12.07 0.53
N GLU A 128 -13.22 12.21 -0.60
CA GLU A 128 -14.24 11.25 -1.06
C GLU A 128 -13.66 9.86 -1.27
N LYS A 129 -12.47 9.76 -1.88
CA LYS A 129 -11.74 8.49 -2.03
C LYS A 129 -11.33 7.89 -0.68
N TYR A 130 -10.89 8.71 0.27
CA TYR A 130 -10.62 8.26 1.63
C TYR A 130 -11.85 7.63 2.29
N LEU A 131 -12.99 8.30 2.19
CA LEU A 131 -14.26 7.78 2.73
C LEU A 131 -14.69 6.48 2.03
N ALA A 132 -14.52 6.40 0.71
CA ALA A 132 -14.83 5.20 -0.06
C ALA A 132 -13.93 4.02 0.33
N SER A 133 -12.63 4.25 0.53
CA SER A 133 -11.70 3.22 1.02
C SER A 133 -12.08 2.77 2.44
N CYS A 134 -12.41 3.69 3.34
CA CYS A 134 -12.88 3.34 4.68
C CYS A 134 -14.16 2.48 4.69
N ALA A 135 -14.99 2.58 3.65
CA ALA A 135 -16.20 1.75 3.51
C ALA A 135 -15.88 0.29 3.11
N ASN A 136 -14.73 0.04 2.47
CA ASN A 136 -14.26 -1.30 2.15
C ASN A 136 -13.53 -1.89 3.36
N HIS A 137 -14.26 -2.60 4.21
CA HIS A 137 -13.72 -3.18 5.45
C HIS A 137 -13.82 -4.70 5.42
N TRP A 138 -12.68 -5.36 5.54
CA TRP A 138 -12.56 -6.82 5.57
C TRP A 138 -11.33 -7.25 6.38
N MET A 139 -11.33 -8.52 6.82
CA MET A 139 -10.21 -9.10 7.55
C MET A 139 -9.92 -10.51 7.01
N PRO A 140 -8.66 -10.88 6.83
CA PRO A 140 -8.26 -12.16 6.23
C PRO A 140 -8.85 -13.38 6.93
N GLN A 141 -8.86 -13.40 8.27
CA GLN A 141 -9.35 -14.51 9.07
C GLN A 141 -10.86 -14.73 9.01
N GLU A 142 -11.62 -13.81 8.40
CA GLU A 142 -13.04 -13.99 8.17
C GLU A 142 -13.32 -14.85 6.92
N VAL A 143 -12.31 -15.08 6.09
CA VAL A 143 -12.41 -15.91 4.89
C VAL A 143 -12.17 -17.38 5.22
N ASN A 144 -13.09 -18.25 4.79
CA ASN A 144 -13.01 -19.68 5.07
C ASN A 144 -12.05 -20.40 4.12
N MET A 145 -10.95 -20.93 4.66
CA MET A 145 -9.92 -21.65 3.91
C MET A 145 -10.08 -23.18 3.92
N THR A 146 -11.10 -23.74 4.57
CA THR A 146 -11.24 -25.21 4.76
C THR A 146 -11.20 -25.98 3.43
N ARG A 147 -11.86 -25.46 2.41
CA ARG A 147 -11.91 -26.09 1.08
C ARG A 147 -10.56 -26.01 0.38
N ASP A 148 -9.88 -24.89 0.49
CA ASP A 148 -8.57 -24.68 -0.11
C ASP A 148 -7.51 -25.57 0.53
N ILE A 149 -7.58 -25.75 1.87
CA ILE A 149 -6.72 -26.67 2.62
C ILE A 149 -6.92 -28.12 2.13
N ALA A 150 -8.17 -28.55 1.97
CA ALA A 150 -8.49 -29.90 1.49
C ALA A 150 -7.95 -30.10 0.05
N LEU A 151 -8.17 -29.13 -0.83
CA LEU A 151 -7.71 -29.17 -2.23
C LEU A 151 -6.19 -29.15 -2.32
N TRP A 152 -5.51 -28.36 -1.48
CA TRP A 152 -4.04 -28.29 -1.42
C TRP A 152 -3.41 -29.60 -0.96
N LYS A 153 -4.03 -30.28 0.02
CA LYS A 153 -3.54 -31.55 0.55
C LYS A 153 -3.83 -32.75 -0.37
N ASP A 154 -4.82 -32.65 -1.25
CA ASP A 154 -5.11 -33.70 -2.23
C ASP A 154 -4.00 -33.73 -3.29
N PRO A 155 -3.27 -34.86 -3.48
CA PRO A 155 -2.24 -34.98 -4.52
C PRO A 155 -2.77 -34.73 -5.95
N ASN A 156 -4.07 -34.99 -6.18
CA ASN A 156 -4.74 -34.79 -7.47
C ASN A 156 -5.58 -33.51 -7.53
N GLY A 157 -5.62 -32.72 -6.46
CA GLY A 157 -6.46 -31.53 -6.35
C GLY A 157 -6.02 -30.40 -7.26
N LEU A 158 -4.71 -30.15 -7.31
CA LEU A 158 -4.10 -29.11 -8.13
C LEU A 158 -2.97 -29.69 -8.96
N THR A 159 -2.81 -29.18 -10.18
CA THR A 159 -1.62 -29.45 -11.00
C THR A 159 -0.38 -28.79 -10.40
N GLU A 160 0.80 -29.20 -10.86
CA GLU A 160 2.07 -28.59 -10.44
C GLU A 160 2.14 -27.10 -10.81
N ASP A 161 1.65 -26.72 -12.01
CA ASP A 161 1.63 -25.32 -12.42
C ASP A 161 0.62 -24.49 -11.61
N GLU A 162 -0.53 -25.04 -11.23
CA GLU A 162 -1.47 -24.36 -10.33
C GLU A 162 -0.89 -24.13 -8.94
N ARG A 163 -0.17 -25.13 -8.39
CA ARG A 163 0.59 -24.97 -7.12
C ARG A 163 1.69 -23.94 -7.24
N ARG A 164 2.40 -23.93 -8.37
CA ARG A 164 3.44 -22.95 -8.67
C ARG A 164 2.88 -21.53 -8.75
N ILE A 165 1.73 -21.32 -9.38
CA ILE A 165 1.02 -20.04 -9.40
C ILE A 165 0.78 -19.55 -7.98
N ILE A 166 0.21 -20.37 -7.08
CA ILE A 166 -0.06 -19.97 -5.69
C ILE A 166 1.24 -19.54 -4.99
N LYS A 167 2.27 -20.38 -5.00
CA LYS A 167 3.53 -20.08 -4.32
C LYS A 167 4.23 -18.83 -4.88
N ARG A 168 4.30 -18.68 -6.21
CA ARG A 168 4.95 -17.52 -6.84
C ARG A 168 4.23 -16.21 -6.53
N ASN A 169 2.89 -16.23 -6.56
CA ASN A 169 2.11 -15.04 -6.26
C ASN A 169 2.24 -14.65 -4.78
N LEU A 170 2.13 -15.58 -3.85
CA LEU A 170 2.36 -15.29 -2.43
C LEU A 170 3.77 -14.70 -2.21
N GLY A 171 4.80 -15.31 -2.80
CA GLY A 171 6.19 -14.84 -2.66
C GLY A 171 6.45 -13.45 -3.26
N PHE A 172 5.74 -13.06 -4.32
CA PHE A 172 5.85 -11.73 -4.89
C PHE A 172 5.06 -10.69 -4.06
N PHE A 173 3.79 -10.94 -3.78
CA PHE A 173 2.91 -9.96 -3.13
C PHE A 173 3.35 -9.60 -1.71
N VAL A 174 3.83 -10.58 -0.92
CA VAL A 174 4.36 -10.30 0.43
C VAL A 174 5.46 -9.22 0.41
N THR A 175 6.39 -9.30 -0.55
CA THR A 175 7.46 -8.32 -0.67
C THR A 175 6.95 -7.00 -1.25
N ALA A 176 6.10 -7.07 -2.27
CA ALA A 176 5.58 -5.91 -2.98
C ALA A 176 4.80 -4.97 -2.04
N ASP A 177 3.87 -5.49 -1.25
CA ASP A 177 3.05 -4.69 -0.35
C ASP A 177 3.87 -4.12 0.82
N SER A 178 4.91 -4.85 1.27
CA SER A 178 5.87 -4.30 2.24
C SER A 178 6.67 -3.13 1.65
N LEU A 179 7.06 -3.20 0.38
CA LEU A 179 7.71 -2.10 -0.33
C LEU A 179 6.75 -0.92 -0.52
N ALA A 180 5.46 -1.18 -0.84
CA ALA A 180 4.42 -0.16 -0.95
C ALA A 180 4.23 0.59 0.37
N ALA A 181 4.01 -0.13 1.47
CA ALA A 181 3.86 0.45 2.80
C ALA A 181 5.06 1.34 3.17
N ASN A 182 6.29 0.87 2.95
CA ASN A 182 7.51 1.63 3.21
C ASN A 182 7.59 2.88 2.32
N ASN A 183 7.29 2.77 1.03
CA ASN A 183 7.27 3.91 0.12
C ASN A 183 6.26 4.97 0.56
N ILE A 184 5.06 4.56 0.98
CA ILE A 184 4.02 5.48 1.45
C ILE A 184 4.48 6.19 2.72
N VAL A 185 4.85 5.44 3.76
CA VAL A 185 5.07 5.99 5.11
C VAL A 185 6.39 6.75 5.20
N LEU A 186 7.47 6.22 4.64
CA LEU A 186 8.83 6.78 4.80
C LEU A 186 9.20 7.75 3.67
N GLY A 187 8.58 7.61 2.50
CA GLY A 187 8.84 8.43 1.32
C GLY A 187 7.70 9.41 1.03
N THR A 188 6.66 8.94 0.38
CA THR A 188 5.60 9.76 -0.22
C THR A 188 4.90 10.69 0.77
N TYR A 189 4.45 10.16 1.91
CA TYR A 189 3.68 10.93 2.91
C TYR A 189 4.39 12.18 3.38
N ARG A 190 5.71 12.13 3.53
CA ARG A 190 6.54 13.25 3.97
C ARG A 190 6.47 14.45 3.01
N HIS A 191 6.36 14.21 1.71
CA HIS A 191 6.40 15.22 0.68
C HIS A 191 5.03 15.74 0.25
N ILE A 192 3.96 14.96 0.49
CA ILE A 192 2.59 15.39 0.21
C ILE A 192 2.15 16.36 1.30
N THR A 193 1.79 17.59 0.92
CA THR A 193 1.41 18.67 1.86
C THR A 193 -0.10 18.89 1.96
N ALA A 194 -0.90 18.30 1.06
CA ALA A 194 -2.35 18.36 1.09
C ALA A 194 -2.93 17.44 2.19
N PRO A 195 -3.62 17.97 3.21
CA PRO A 195 -4.15 17.16 4.32
C PRO A 195 -5.12 16.07 3.85
N GLU A 196 -5.94 16.36 2.86
CA GLU A 196 -6.91 15.42 2.28
C GLU A 196 -6.22 14.20 1.68
N CYS A 197 -5.12 14.43 0.94
CA CYS A 197 -4.33 13.35 0.35
C CYS A 197 -3.58 12.54 1.42
N ARG A 198 -3.12 13.19 2.49
CA ARG A 198 -2.46 12.51 3.60
C ARG A 198 -3.37 11.52 4.32
N GLN A 199 -4.67 11.85 4.48
CA GLN A 199 -5.63 10.92 5.07
C GLN A 199 -5.76 9.64 4.23
N PHE A 200 -5.84 9.78 2.91
CA PHE A 200 -5.88 8.62 2.01
C PHE A 200 -4.59 7.79 2.10
N LEU A 201 -3.43 8.41 2.07
CA LEU A 201 -2.13 7.71 2.16
C LEU A 201 -1.98 6.91 3.47
N LEU A 202 -2.49 7.41 4.60
CA LEU A 202 -2.52 6.66 5.86
C LEU A 202 -3.45 5.45 5.78
N ARG A 203 -4.60 5.61 5.13
CA ARG A 203 -5.54 4.51 4.91
C ARG A 203 -4.93 3.46 3.98
N GLN A 204 -4.31 3.87 2.88
CA GLN A 204 -3.61 2.99 1.94
C GLN A 204 -2.53 2.18 2.66
N ALA A 205 -1.65 2.83 3.45
CA ALA A 205 -0.61 2.13 4.20
C ALA A 205 -1.18 1.10 5.20
N PHE A 206 -2.35 1.36 5.78
CA PHE A 206 -3.06 0.39 6.61
C PHE A 206 -3.57 -0.80 5.79
N GLU A 207 -4.11 -0.56 4.60
CA GLU A 207 -4.61 -1.61 3.70
C GLU A 207 -3.45 -2.53 3.25
N GLU A 208 -2.25 -1.99 2.96
CA GLU A 208 -1.07 -2.80 2.67
C GLU A 208 -0.71 -3.76 3.82
N ALA A 209 -0.89 -3.33 5.07
CA ALA A 209 -0.68 -4.22 6.22
C ALA A 209 -1.75 -5.33 6.30
N ILE A 210 -2.99 -5.06 5.92
CA ILE A 210 -4.05 -6.08 5.82
C ILE A 210 -3.74 -7.06 4.68
N HIS A 211 -3.22 -6.60 3.54
CA HIS A 211 -2.81 -7.44 2.42
C HIS A 211 -1.67 -8.40 2.84
N THR A 212 -0.64 -7.88 3.50
CA THR A 212 0.44 -8.71 4.06
C THR A 212 -0.10 -9.79 5.00
N HIS A 213 -1.05 -9.44 5.89
CA HIS A 213 -1.71 -10.39 6.76
C HIS A 213 -2.52 -11.44 5.97
N ALA A 214 -3.15 -11.05 4.86
CA ALA A 214 -3.89 -11.99 4.00
C ALA A 214 -2.97 -13.05 3.39
N TYR A 215 -1.81 -12.65 2.89
CA TYR A 215 -0.84 -13.60 2.33
C TYR A 215 -0.29 -14.54 3.41
N GLN A 216 0.04 -14.01 4.59
CA GLN A 216 0.46 -14.84 5.71
C GLN A 216 -0.63 -15.82 6.11
N TYR A 217 -1.86 -15.40 6.22
CA TYR A 217 -3.00 -16.25 6.56
C TYR A 217 -3.20 -17.38 5.53
N ILE A 218 -2.99 -17.10 4.23
CA ILE A 218 -3.03 -18.15 3.19
C ILE A 218 -1.86 -19.13 3.36
N VAL A 219 -0.63 -18.63 3.58
CA VAL A 219 0.59 -19.46 3.79
C VAL A 219 0.40 -20.42 4.97
N GLU A 220 -0.01 -19.90 6.12
CA GLU A 220 -0.27 -20.68 7.33
C GLU A 220 -1.41 -21.69 7.12
N SER A 221 -2.53 -21.27 6.53
CA SER A 221 -3.69 -22.14 6.28
C SER A 221 -3.34 -23.34 5.39
N LEU A 222 -2.53 -23.13 4.36
CA LEU A 222 -2.11 -24.19 3.45
C LEU A 222 -0.94 -25.03 3.99
N GLY A 223 -0.29 -24.59 5.07
CA GLY A 223 0.89 -25.22 5.64
C GLY A 223 2.09 -25.17 4.69
N LEU A 224 2.29 -24.03 4.02
CA LEU A 224 3.44 -23.78 3.15
C LEU A 224 4.69 -23.53 3.98
N ASP A 225 5.86 -23.80 3.39
CA ASP A 225 7.14 -23.41 3.99
C ASP A 225 7.29 -21.88 3.88
N GLU A 226 7.21 -21.22 5.03
CA GLU A 226 7.35 -19.77 5.13
C GLU A 226 8.69 -19.28 4.59
N SER A 227 9.77 -20.04 4.82
CA SER A 227 11.10 -19.70 4.32
C SER A 227 11.14 -19.71 2.79
N GLU A 228 10.50 -20.69 2.14
CA GLU A 228 10.39 -20.74 0.67
C GLU A 228 9.62 -19.53 0.13
N ILE A 229 8.50 -19.19 0.77
CA ILE A 229 7.62 -18.12 0.28
C ILE A 229 8.25 -16.75 0.53
N PHE A 230 8.64 -16.47 1.77
CA PHE A 230 9.13 -15.14 2.15
C PHE A 230 10.54 -14.82 1.66
N ASN A 231 11.31 -15.83 1.20
CA ASN A 231 12.61 -15.63 0.58
C ASN A 231 12.56 -15.62 -0.97
N ALA A 232 11.37 -15.69 -1.56
CA ALA A 232 11.21 -15.75 -3.01
C ALA A 232 11.83 -14.54 -3.74
N TYR A 233 11.84 -13.36 -3.11
CA TYR A 233 12.47 -12.16 -3.66
C TYR A 233 13.99 -12.30 -3.87
N ASN A 234 14.64 -13.19 -3.13
CA ASN A 234 16.07 -13.50 -3.31
C ASN A 234 16.31 -14.66 -4.29
N GLU A 235 15.43 -15.66 -4.30
CA GLU A 235 15.66 -16.92 -5.00
C GLU A 235 15.03 -16.97 -6.39
N VAL A 236 13.91 -16.27 -6.59
CA VAL A 236 13.16 -16.29 -7.84
C VAL A 236 13.55 -15.10 -8.71
N GLN A 237 14.24 -15.37 -9.83
CA GLN A 237 14.79 -14.32 -10.69
C GLN A 237 13.72 -13.34 -11.20
N SER A 238 12.55 -13.83 -11.61
CA SER A 238 11.48 -12.97 -12.12
C SER A 238 10.91 -12.03 -11.07
N ILE A 239 10.87 -12.43 -9.80
CA ILE A 239 10.47 -11.59 -8.65
C ILE A 239 11.58 -10.58 -8.34
N ARG A 240 12.81 -11.05 -8.22
CA ARG A 240 13.98 -10.20 -7.95
C ARG A 240 14.14 -9.08 -8.98
N ASP A 241 13.95 -9.39 -10.27
CA ASP A 241 14.06 -8.38 -11.33
C ASP A 241 13.01 -7.26 -11.18
N LYS A 242 11.80 -7.59 -10.72
CA LYS A 242 10.74 -6.62 -10.42
C LYS A 242 11.10 -5.74 -9.21
N ASP A 243 11.59 -6.35 -8.13
CA ASP A 243 11.99 -5.62 -6.92
C ASP A 243 13.18 -4.71 -7.21
N GLN A 244 14.19 -5.19 -7.92
CA GLN A 244 15.34 -4.38 -8.35
C GLN A 244 14.94 -3.21 -9.27
N PHE A 245 13.87 -3.35 -10.01
CA PHE A 245 13.31 -2.25 -10.80
C PHE A 245 12.65 -1.18 -9.91
N LEU A 246 11.96 -1.58 -8.82
CA LEU A 246 11.22 -0.68 -7.94
C LEU A 246 12.10 0.05 -6.91
N ILE A 247 13.08 -0.65 -6.33
CA ILE A 247 13.90 -0.16 -5.20
C ILE A 247 14.52 1.22 -5.44
N PRO A 248 15.11 1.55 -6.60
CA PRO A 248 15.73 2.86 -6.81
C PRO A 248 14.76 4.05 -6.67
N PHE A 249 13.48 3.85 -6.99
CA PHE A 249 12.46 4.91 -6.88
C PHE A 249 12.00 5.10 -5.44
N ILE A 250 12.05 4.04 -4.62
CA ILE A 250 11.79 4.11 -3.18
C ILE A 250 12.94 4.84 -2.49
N GLU A 251 14.17 4.38 -2.71
CA GLU A 251 15.36 4.92 -2.08
C GLU A 251 15.54 6.41 -2.38
N ALA A 252 15.25 6.84 -3.62
CA ALA A 252 15.41 8.22 -4.03
C ALA A 252 14.59 9.21 -3.19
N ILE A 253 13.35 8.85 -2.80
CA ILE A 253 12.48 9.74 -2.01
C ILE A 253 12.52 9.46 -0.51
N MET A 254 13.09 8.34 -0.09
CA MET A 254 13.30 8.00 1.32
C MET A 254 14.58 8.62 1.89
N ASP A 255 15.53 9.05 1.05
CA ASP A 255 16.74 9.71 1.52
C ASP A 255 16.37 10.85 2.50
N PRO A 256 16.93 10.87 3.72
CA PRO A 256 16.66 11.91 4.71
C PRO A 256 16.95 13.34 4.20
N ASN A 257 17.87 13.48 3.25
CA ASN A 257 18.24 14.76 2.66
C ASN A 257 17.41 15.14 1.44
N PHE A 258 16.59 14.21 0.93
CA PHE A 258 15.72 14.51 -0.20
C PHE A 258 14.63 15.52 0.21
N GLN A 259 14.55 16.60 -0.55
CA GLN A 259 13.55 17.66 -0.36
C GLN A 259 12.99 18.08 -1.71
N THR A 260 11.68 18.23 -1.79
CA THR A 260 10.96 18.84 -2.91
C THR A 260 11.18 20.36 -2.93
N GLY A 261 10.86 21.00 -4.06
CA GLY A 261 10.96 22.46 -4.23
C GLY A 261 11.90 22.89 -5.38
N THR A 262 12.61 21.95 -6.00
CA THR A 262 13.31 22.15 -7.27
C THR A 262 12.65 21.32 -8.36
N ALA A 263 12.71 21.76 -9.61
CA ALA A 263 12.10 21.03 -10.72
C ALA A 263 12.59 19.58 -10.80
N GLN A 264 13.86 19.32 -10.54
CA GLN A 264 14.43 17.97 -10.57
C GLN A 264 13.93 17.11 -9.40
N ALA A 265 13.90 17.63 -8.17
CA ALA A 265 13.38 16.90 -7.01
C ALA A 265 11.88 16.63 -7.16
N ASP A 266 11.13 17.61 -7.63
CA ASP A 266 9.69 17.45 -7.87
C ASP A 266 9.41 16.42 -8.98
N GLN A 267 10.25 16.36 -10.04
CA GLN A 267 10.19 15.28 -11.04
C GLN A 267 10.57 13.92 -10.46
N THR A 268 11.53 13.83 -9.54
CA THR A 268 11.90 12.60 -8.87
C THR A 268 10.73 12.06 -8.06
N LEU A 269 10.05 12.92 -7.30
CA LEU A 269 8.84 12.51 -6.56
C LEU A 269 7.73 12.10 -7.53
N LEU A 270 7.46 12.88 -8.59
CA LEU A 270 6.44 12.56 -9.59
C LEU A 270 6.72 11.21 -10.27
N LYS A 271 7.99 10.90 -10.57
CA LYS A 271 8.41 9.61 -11.12
C LYS A 271 8.13 8.47 -10.16
N SER A 272 8.48 8.62 -8.88
CA SER A 272 8.18 7.62 -7.85
C SER A 272 6.67 7.37 -7.74
N LEU A 273 5.84 8.41 -7.71
CA LEU A 273 4.37 8.27 -7.70
C LEU A 273 3.86 7.49 -8.92
N ILE A 274 4.40 7.77 -10.13
CA ILE A 274 4.01 7.05 -11.35
C ILE A 274 4.42 5.58 -11.28
N VAL A 275 5.65 5.29 -10.82
CA VAL A 275 6.15 3.92 -10.70
C VAL A 275 5.29 3.12 -9.73
N PHE A 276 4.94 3.67 -8.57
CA PHE A 276 4.11 2.95 -7.60
C PHE A 276 2.67 2.81 -8.06
N ALA A 277 1.98 3.89 -8.38
CA ALA A 277 0.56 3.83 -8.72
C ALA A 277 0.27 3.15 -10.07
N CYS A 278 1.10 3.41 -11.10
CA CYS A 278 0.81 2.93 -12.45
C CYS A 278 1.54 1.64 -12.81
N LEU A 279 2.77 1.43 -12.31
CA LEU A 279 3.57 0.27 -12.69
C LEU A 279 3.52 -0.83 -11.62
N MET A 280 3.61 -0.52 -10.35
CA MET A 280 3.51 -1.53 -9.29
C MET A 280 2.07 -1.96 -9.07
N GLU A 281 1.22 -1.11 -8.50
CA GLU A 281 -0.18 -1.41 -8.21
C GLU A 281 -1.02 -1.52 -9.50
N GLY A 282 -0.70 -0.68 -10.51
CA GLY A 282 -1.44 -0.60 -11.77
C GLY A 282 -1.08 -1.65 -12.83
N LEU A 283 0.06 -2.37 -12.71
CA LEU A 283 0.54 -3.32 -13.73
C LEU A 283 1.12 -4.60 -13.11
N PHE A 284 2.13 -4.52 -12.20
CA PHE A 284 2.84 -5.68 -11.65
C PHE A 284 1.96 -6.64 -10.83
N PHE A 285 0.82 -6.19 -10.35
CA PHE A 285 -0.12 -7.02 -9.61
C PHE A 285 -1.06 -7.81 -10.52
N TYR A 286 -1.21 -7.41 -11.79
CA TYR A 286 -2.29 -7.91 -12.65
C TYR A 286 -2.09 -9.33 -13.17
N VAL A 287 -0.85 -9.83 -13.32
CA VAL A 287 -0.62 -11.25 -13.62
C VAL A 287 -1.12 -12.08 -12.43
N GLY A 288 -0.70 -11.74 -11.22
CA GLY A 288 -1.06 -12.47 -10.01
C GLY A 288 -2.57 -12.47 -9.75
N PHE A 289 -3.21 -11.31 -9.79
CA PHE A 289 -4.66 -11.21 -9.64
C PHE A 289 -5.40 -12.06 -10.66
N THR A 290 -5.04 -11.94 -11.94
CA THR A 290 -5.70 -12.71 -13.00
C THR A 290 -5.53 -14.20 -12.78
N GLN A 291 -4.34 -14.67 -12.40
CA GLN A 291 -4.05 -16.09 -12.16
C GLN A 291 -4.87 -16.66 -11.01
N ILE A 292 -4.85 -16.01 -9.84
CA ILE A 292 -5.56 -16.49 -8.65
C ILE A 292 -7.07 -16.43 -8.85
N LEU A 293 -7.58 -15.34 -9.40
CA LEU A 293 -9.02 -15.21 -9.69
C LEU A 293 -9.50 -16.18 -10.77
N ALA A 294 -8.66 -16.52 -11.76
CA ALA A 294 -8.99 -17.56 -12.73
C ALA A 294 -9.12 -18.94 -12.10
N LEU A 295 -8.29 -19.29 -11.11
CA LEU A 295 -8.45 -20.51 -10.32
C LEU A 295 -9.78 -20.49 -9.55
N GLY A 296 -10.11 -19.36 -8.92
CA GLY A 296 -11.39 -19.17 -8.23
C GLY A 296 -12.60 -19.39 -9.15
N ARG A 297 -12.55 -18.88 -10.39
CA ARG A 297 -13.60 -19.09 -11.41
C ARG A 297 -13.75 -20.57 -11.81
N GLN A 298 -12.70 -21.35 -11.69
CA GLN A 298 -12.72 -22.81 -11.89
C GLN A 298 -13.11 -23.57 -10.61
N ASN A 299 -13.54 -22.87 -9.57
CA ASN A 299 -13.92 -23.43 -8.28
C ASN A 299 -12.74 -24.09 -7.54
N LYS A 300 -11.52 -23.61 -7.79
CA LYS A 300 -10.28 -23.98 -7.14
C LYS A 300 -9.75 -22.82 -6.33
N MET A 301 -9.17 -23.09 -5.14
CA MET A 301 -8.60 -22.07 -4.28
C MET A 301 -9.54 -20.88 -4.04
N THR A 302 -10.79 -21.18 -3.69
CA THR A 302 -11.86 -20.19 -3.62
C THR A 302 -11.71 -19.23 -2.45
N GLY A 303 -11.13 -19.66 -1.33
CA GLY A 303 -10.82 -18.79 -0.20
C GLY A 303 -9.67 -17.84 -0.52
N ALA A 304 -8.59 -18.34 -1.15
CA ALA A 304 -7.53 -17.48 -1.64
C ALA A 304 -8.06 -16.47 -2.68
N ALA A 305 -8.86 -16.94 -3.66
CA ALA A 305 -9.45 -16.07 -4.67
C ALA A 305 -10.38 -14.99 -4.04
N GLU A 306 -11.10 -15.31 -2.98
CA GLU A 306 -11.92 -14.33 -2.26
C GLU A 306 -11.06 -13.23 -1.62
N GLN A 307 -9.96 -13.58 -0.95
CA GLN A 307 -9.03 -12.61 -0.38
C GLN A 307 -8.42 -11.73 -1.48
N TYR A 308 -7.92 -12.34 -2.57
CA TYR A 308 -7.38 -11.61 -3.72
C TYR A 308 -8.41 -10.70 -4.41
N GLN A 309 -9.70 -11.00 -4.32
CA GLN A 309 -10.74 -10.11 -4.83
C GLN A 309 -10.89 -8.86 -3.94
N TYR A 310 -10.77 -9.00 -2.61
CA TYR A 310 -10.77 -7.84 -1.72
C TYR A 310 -9.53 -6.98 -1.93
N ILE A 311 -8.35 -7.61 -2.02
CA ILE A 311 -7.09 -6.94 -2.31
C ILE A 311 -7.18 -6.19 -3.66
N LEU A 312 -7.62 -6.84 -4.74
CA LEU A 312 -7.78 -6.19 -6.04
C LEU A 312 -8.67 -4.93 -5.99
N ARG A 313 -9.70 -4.94 -5.16
CA ARG A 313 -10.58 -3.78 -4.96
C ARG A 313 -9.83 -2.63 -4.27
N ASP A 314 -9.08 -2.92 -3.21
CA ASP A 314 -8.25 -1.93 -2.52
C ASP A 314 -7.20 -1.37 -3.48
N GLU A 315 -6.46 -2.22 -4.20
CA GLU A 315 -5.45 -1.83 -5.18
C GLU A 315 -6.01 -0.98 -6.33
N SER A 316 -7.26 -1.25 -6.73
CA SER A 316 -7.94 -0.41 -7.73
C SER A 316 -8.22 1.00 -7.20
N MET A 317 -8.54 1.15 -5.91
CA MET A 317 -8.71 2.45 -5.27
C MET A 317 -7.35 3.16 -5.10
N HIS A 318 -6.29 2.44 -4.71
CA HIS A 318 -4.92 2.94 -4.58
C HIS A 318 -4.41 3.50 -5.91
N CYS A 319 -4.47 2.69 -6.96
CA CYS A 319 -4.07 3.08 -8.32
C CYS A 319 -4.84 4.31 -8.82
N ASN A 320 -6.17 4.35 -8.65
CA ASN A 320 -6.99 5.47 -9.06
C ASN A 320 -6.71 6.75 -8.24
N PHE A 321 -6.43 6.63 -6.94
CA PHE A 321 -6.00 7.75 -6.13
C PHE A 321 -4.65 8.29 -6.60
N GLY A 322 -3.67 7.40 -6.82
CA GLY A 322 -2.35 7.77 -7.30
C GLY A 322 -2.38 8.48 -8.65
N ILE A 323 -3.23 8.01 -9.59
CA ILE A 323 -3.44 8.65 -10.90
C ILE A 323 -4.01 10.07 -10.74
N ASP A 324 -4.99 10.26 -9.88
CA ASP A 324 -5.57 11.58 -9.63
C ASP A 324 -4.55 12.51 -8.95
N LEU A 325 -3.76 11.98 -8.00
CA LEU A 325 -2.68 12.71 -7.35
C LEU A 325 -1.61 13.15 -8.36
N ILE A 326 -1.18 12.27 -9.26
CA ILE A 326 -0.25 12.55 -10.34
C ILE A 326 -0.79 13.67 -11.24
N ASN A 327 -2.05 13.56 -11.67
CA ASN A 327 -2.67 14.53 -12.55
C ASN A 327 -2.86 15.89 -11.86
N GLN A 328 -3.24 15.91 -10.59
CA GLN A 328 -3.34 17.14 -9.81
C GLN A 328 -1.96 17.81 -9.64
N LEU A 329 -0.92 17.02 -9.34
CA LEU A 329 0.45 17.53 -9.20
C LEU A 329 0.95 18.14 -10.51
N LYS A 330 0.69 17.49 -11.64
CA LYS A 330 1.00 18.01 -12.98
C LYS A 330 0.22 19.30 -13.30
N ALA A 331 -1.04 19.37 -12.94
CA ALA A 331 -1.86 20.56 -13.15
C ALA A 331 -1.33 21.76 -12.34
N GLU A 332 -0.84 21.51 -11.13
CA GLU A 332 -0.22 22.54 -10.29
C GLU A 332 1.21 22.90 -10.71
N ASN A 333 1.91 21.99 -11.41
CA ASN A 333 3.32 22.13 -11.80
C ASN A 333 3.53 21.68 -13.26
N PRO A 334 2.92 22.35 -14.25
CA PRO A 334 2.96 21.90 -15.66
C PRO A 334 4.37 21.84 -16.25
N GLN A 335 5.32 22.61 -15.71
CA GLN A 335 6.72 22.61 -16.12
C GLN A 335 7.44 21.27 -15.86
N LEU A 336 6.90 20.39 -15.02
CA LEU A 336 7.49 19.08 -14.74
C LEU A 336 7.23 18.06 -15.85
N TRP A 337 6.16 18.26 -16.64
CA TRP A 337 5.70 17.30 -17.65
C TRP A 337 6.33 17.58 -19.02
N THR A 338 7.68 17.60 -19.07
CA THR A 338 8.46 17.88 -20.30
C THR A 338 8.46 16.71 -21.28
N ALA A 339 8.90 16.95 -22.51
CA ALA A 339 9.02 15.89 -23.53
C ALA A 339 10.02 14.80 -23.10
N GLU A 340 11.13 15.20 -22.51
CA GLU A 340 12.19 14.31 -22.02
C GLU A 340 11.67 13.44 -20.87
N PHE A 341 10.94 14.04 -19.91
CA PHE A 341 10.34 13.29 -18.81
C PHE A 341 9.30 12.30 -19.30
N LYS A 342 8.45 12.67 -20.27
CA LYS A 342 7.50 11.74 -20.90
C LYS A 342 8.19 10.57 -21.57
N ALA A 343 9.30 10.80 -22.28
CA ALA A 343 10.07 9.76 -22.92
C ALA A 343 10.67 8.78 -21.89
N GLU A 344 11.16 9.30 -20.77
CA GLU A 344 11.66 8.49 -19.66
C GLU A 344 10.55 7.63 -19.06
N ILE A 345 9.38 8.20 -18.76
CA ILE A 345 8.25 7.46 -18.22
C ILE A 345 7.76 6.37 -19.19
N LYS A 346 7.72 6.68 -20.49
CA LYS A 346 7.40 5.68 -21.53
C LYS A 346 8.35 4.48 -21.48
N ALA A 347 9.66 4.71 -21.38
CA ALA A 347 10.65 3.64 -21.26
C ALA A 347 10.46 2.80 -20.00
N LEU A 348 10.04 3.40 -18.88
CA LEU A 348 9.70 2.66 -17.66
C LEU A 348 8.49 1.75 -17.85
N PHE A 349 7.43 2.21 -18.54
CA PHE A 349 6.29 1.36 -18.88
C PHE A 349 6.68 0.17 -19.77
N GLU A 350 7.48 0.42 -20.81
CA GLU A 350 7.96 -0.63 -21.72
C GLU A 350 8.77 -1.68 -20.94
N LYS A 351 9.65 -1.23 -20.05
CA LYS A 351 10.46 -2.12 -19.18
C LYS A 351 9.59 -2.90 -18.20
N ALA A 352 8.61 -2.27 -17.57
CA ALA A 352 7.70 -2.92 -16.65
C ALA A 352 6.87 -4.02 -17.33
N VAL A 353 6.35 -3.76 -18.55
CA VAL A 353 5.64 -4.78 -19.35
C VAL A 353 6.53 -5.99 -19.65
N GLU A 354 7.81 -5.78 -19.96
CA GLU A 354 8.77 -6.87 -20.19
C GLU A 354 8.99 -7.71 -18.92
N LEU A 355 9.21 -7.06 -17.78
CA LEU A 355 9.45 -7.72 -16.49
C LEU A 355 8.23 -8.55 -16.07
N GLU A 356 7.04 -7.97 -16.15
CA GLU A 356 5.80 -8.64 -15.77
C GLU A 356 5.46 -9.80 -16.71
N TYR A 357 5.80 -9.68 -17.99
CA TYR A 357 5.64 -10.79 -18.93
C TYR A 357 6.57 -11.96 -18.59
N ARG A 358 7.83 -11.71 -18.23
CA ARG A 358 8.75 -12.76 -17.75
C ARG A 358 8.25 -13.42 -16.47
N TYR A 359 7.64 -12.65 -15.60
CA TYR A 359 6.99 -13.20 -14.40
C TYR A 359 5.82 -14.12 -14.78
N ALA A 360 4.99 -13.75 -15.75
CA ALA A 360 3.92 -14.62 -16.26
C ALA A 360 4.47 -15.94 -16.86
N GLU A 361 5.59 -15.90 -17.57
CA GLU A 361 6.25 -17.10 -18.10
C GLU A 361 6.80 -18.01 -16.98
N ASP A 362 7.38 -17.42 -15.94
CA ASP A 362 7.90 -18.18 -14.78
C ASP A 362 6.78 -18.82 -13.97
N THR A 363 5.67 -18.12 -13.76
CA THR A 363 4.57 -18.62 -12.90
C THR A 363 3.82 -19.79 -13.48
N MET A 364 3.75 -19.91 -14.83
CA MET A 364 2.99 -20.97 -15.52
C MET A 364 3.66 -21.40 -16.82
N PRO A 365 4.82 -22.06 -16.76
CA PRO A 365 5.60 -22.41 -17.94
C PRO A 365 4.90 -23.34 -18.92
N ARG A 366 3.95 -24.16 -18.46
CA ARG A 366 3.15 -25.08 -19.29
C ARG A 366 1.71 -24.56 -19.51
N GLY A 367 1.33 -23.51 -18.79
CA GLY A 367 -0.04 -23.00 -18.76
C GLY A 367 -0.97 -23.81 -17.84
N VAL A 368 -2.14 -23.26 -17.62
CA VAL A 368 -3.24 -23.87 -16.88
C VAL A 368 -4.52 -23.80 -17.70
N LEU A 369 -5.55 -24.53 -17.31
CA LEU A 369 -6.81 -24.54 -18.05
C LEU A 369 -7.34 -23.11 -18.28
N GLY A 370 -7.50 -22.75 -19.55
CA GLY A 370 -8.03 -21.45 -19.99
C GLY A 370 -7.04 -20.28 -19.92
N MET A 371 -5.76 -20.52 -19.60
CA MET A 371 -4.78 -19.45 -19.44
C MET A 371 -3.36 -19.92 -19.72
N ASN A 372 -2.60 -19.12 -20.46
CA ASN A 372 -1.17 -19.33 -20.71
C ASN A 372 -0.40 -18.01 -20.76
N ALA A 373 0.93 -18.07 -20.67
CA ALA A 373 1.77 -16.89 -20.62
C ALA A 373 1.60 -15.96 -21.82
N SER A 374 1.38 -16.50 -23.05
CA SER A 374 1.25 -15.66 -24.24
C SER A 374 0.03 -14.75 -24.22
N MET A 375 -1.06 -15.12 -23.53
CA MET A 375 -2.23 -14.28 -23.36
C MET A 375 -1.89 -13.03 -22.51
N PHE A 376 -0.97 -13.15 -21.56
CA PHE A 376 -0.55 -12.02 -20.74
C PHE A 376 0.23 -10.97 -21.52
N LYS A 377 0.86 -11.32 -22.62
CA LYS A 377 1.59 -10.33 -23.42
C LYS A 377 0.66 -9.22 -23.94
N GLY A 378 -0.48 -9.60 -24.52
CA GLY A 378 -1.50 -8.65 -24.95
C GLY A 378 -2.17 -7.95 -23.77
N TYR A 379 -2.49 -8.71 -22.71
CA TYR A 379 -3.13 -8.16 -21.51
C TYR A 379 -2.30 -7.06 -20.84
N LEU A 380 -1.01 -7.31 -20.61
CA LEU A 380 -0.11 -6.35 -19.99
C LEU A 380 0.06 -5.07 -20.80
N ARG A 381 0.13 -5.20 -22.14
CA ARG A 381 0.17 -4.05 -23.04
C ARG A 381 -1.14 -3.26 -23.02
N TYR A 382 -2.28 -3.96 -22.99
CA TYR A 382 -3.58 -3.33 -22.80
C TYR A 382 -3.66 -2.54 -21.49
N ILE A 383 -3.24 -3.13 -20.36
CA ILE A 383 -3.20 -2.45 -19.05
C ILE A 383 -2.24 -1.26 -19.08
N ALA A 384 -1.03 -1.43 -19.62
CA ALA A 384 -0.03 -0.36 -19.76
C ALA A 384 -0.58 0.83 -20.56
N ASN A 385 -1.27 0.56 -21.68
CA ASN A 385 -1.94 1.61 -22.45
C ASN A 385 -2.96 2.37 -21.61
N ARG A 386 -3.79 1.63 -20.85
CA ARG A 386 -4.80 2.25 -19.97
C ARG A 386 -4.14 3.17 -18.94
N ARG A 387 -3.10 2.71 -18.24
CA ARG A 387 -2.38 3.51 -17.23
C ARG A 387 -1.66 4.70 -17.84
N ALA A 388 -0.97 4.49 -18.96
CA ALA A 388 -0.26 5.56 -19.66
C ALA A 388 -1.21 6.68 -20.11
N THR A 389 -2.34 6.34 -20.71
CA THR A 389 -3.33 7.33 -21.15
C THR A 389 -3.99 8.06 -19.98
N GLN A 390 -4.24 7.39 -18.85
CA GLN A 390 -4.80 8.01 -17.65
C GLN A 390 -3.90 9.11 -17.07
N ILE A 391 -2.57 9.01 -17.26
CA ILE A 391 -1.63 10.07 -16.84
C ILE A 391 -1.21 11.02 -17.98
N GLY A 392 -1.87 10.93 -19.14
CA GLY A 392 -1.65 11.86 -20.27
C GLY A 392 -0.44 11.53 -21.15
N LEU A 393 -0.04 10.26 -21.22
CA LEU A 393 0.83 9.74 -22.28
C LEU A 393 -0.02 9.27 -23.47
N GLU A 394 0.62 9.18 -24.63
CA GLU A 394 0.04 8.52 -25.79
C GLU A 394 -0.04 7.01 -25.60
N THR A 395 -0.87 6.32 -26.41
CA THR A 395 -0.95 4.87 -26.44
C THR A 395 0.43 4.27 -26.78
N LEU A 396 0.94 3.39 -25.92
CA LEU A 396 2.28 2.82 -26.04
C LEU A 396 2.31 1.63 -27.02
N PHE A 397 1.27 0.81 -26.98
CA PHE A 397 1.14 -0.42 -27.75
C PHE A 397 -0.17 -0.39 -28.54
N PRO A 398 -0.16 0.03 -29.82
CA PRO A 398 -1.38 0.13 -30.60
C PRO A 398 -2.00 -1.25 -30.88
N ASN A 399 -3.33 -1.29 -31.01
CA ASN A 399 -4.13 -2.45 -31.39
C ASN A 399 -4.14 -3.64 -30.40
N GLU A 400 -3.85 -3.40 -29.14
CA GLU A 400 -3.97 -4.43 -28.10
C GLU A 400 -5.40 -4.50 -27.56
N GLU A 401 -5.95 -5.70 -27.47
CA GLU A 401 -7.27 -5.99 -26.93
C GLU A 401 -7.16 -6.69 -25.57
N ASN A 402 -8.21 -6.60 -24.76
CA ASN A 402 -8.25 -7.26 -23.45
C ASN A 402 -8.63 -8.74 -23.60
N PRO A 403 -7.71 -9.70 -23.39
CA PRO A 403 -8.01 -11.12 -23.45
C PRO A 403 -8.75 -11.65 -22.21
N PHE A 404 -8.85 -10.84 -21.14
CA PHE A 404 -9.52 -11.19 -19.88
C PHE A 404 -10.61 -10.16 -19.51
N PRO A 405 -11.68 -10.00 -20.33
CA PRO A 405 -12.71 -8.98 -20.08
C PRO A 405 -13.41 -9.15 -18.73
N TRP A 406 -13.49 -10.39 -18.23
CA TRP A 406 -14.06 -10.70 -16.92
C TRP A 406 -13.30 -10.08 -15.72
N MET A 407 -12.03 -9.70 -15.90
CA MET A 407 -11.28 -8.98 -14.86
C MET A 407 -11.89 -7.60 -14.55
N SER A 408 -12.41 -6.90 -15.55
CA SER A 408 -13.11 -5.62 -15.33
C SER A 408 -14.39 -5.82 -14.53
N GLU A 409 -15.12 -6.89 -14.78
CA GLU A 409 -16.33 -7.24 -14.02
C GLU A 409 -16.00 -7.51 -12.53
N MET A 410 -14.86 -8.17 -12.26
CA MET A 410 -14.45 -8.48 -10.87
C MET A 410 -14.12 -7.24 -10.05
N ILE A 411 -13.64 -6.17 -10.67
CA ILE A 411 -13.36 -4.88 -10.00
C ILE A 411 -14.67 -4.16 -9.66
N ASP A 412 -15.65 -4.23 -10.56
CA ASP A 412 -16.91 -3.47 -10.47
C ASP A 412 -18.00 -4.21 -9.67
N LEU A 413 -17.84 -5.50 -9.40
CA LEU A 413 -18.81 -6.29 -8.64
C LEU A 413 -18.89 -5.83 -7.18
N LYS A 414 -20.00 -5.16 -6.83
CA LYS A 414 -20.43 -5.02 -5.43
C LYS A 414 -20.83 -6.40 -4.94
N LYS A 415 -20.15 -6.92 -3.93
CA LYS A 415 -20.60 -8.13 -3.24
C LYS A 415 -21.79 -7.78 -2.35
N GLU A 416 -23.02 -7.94 -2.87
CA GLU A 416 -24.20 -7.98 -2.03
C GLU A 416 -24.22 -9.35 -1.34
N ARG A 417 -23.98 -9.37 -0.03
CA ARG A 417 -24.12 -10.56 0.79
C ARG A 417 -25.27 -10.42 1.75
N ASN A 418 -25.99 -11.54 1.93
CA ASN A 418 -27.03 -11.60 2.93
C ASN A 418 -26.39 -11.52 4.32
N PHE A 419 -26.82 -10.57 5.14
CA PHE A 419 -26.36 -10.38 6.52
C PHE A 419 -26.38 -11.67 7.36
N PHE A 420 -27.32 -12.59 7.10
CA PHE A 420 -27.47 -13.85 7.82
C PHE A 420 -26.51 -14.96 7.33
N GLU A 421 -25.90 -14.79 6.16
CA GLU A 421 -24.98 -15.77 5.58
C GLU A 421 -23.52 -15.42 5.83
N THR A 422 -23.22 -14.12 5.80
CA THR A 422 -21.87 -13.60 6.03
C THR A 422 -21.94 -12.17 6.56
N ARG A 423 -20.92 -11.77 7.32
CA ARG A 423 -20.78 -10.39 7.78
C ARG A 423 -20.80 -9.42 6.59
N VAL A 424 -21.56 -8.34 6.72
CA VAL A 424 -21.54 -7.24 5.76
C VAL A 424 -20.23 -6.47 5.95
N ILE A 425 -19.39 -6.47 4.92
CA ILE A 425 -18.08 -5.80 4.94
C ILE A 425 -18.13 -4.43 4.23
N GLU A 426 -19.21 -4.14 3.50
CA GLU A 426 -19.43 -2.86 2.85
C GLU A 426 -20.43 -2.02 3.64
N TYR A 427 -20.00 -0.87 4.14
CA TYR A 427 -20.86 0.10 4.80
C TYR A 427 -21.21 1.22 3.83
N GLN A 428 -22.50 1.52 3.70
CA GLN A 428 -22.93 2.71 2.97
C GLN A 428 -22.61 3.95 3.81
N SER A 429 -21.51 4.62 3.53
CA SER A 429 -21.14 5.88 4.18
C SER A 429 -21.70 7.13 3.47
N GLY A 430 -22.40 6.96 2.35
CA GLY A 430 -22.72 8.01 1.40
C GLY A 430 -24.01 8.80 1.61
N GLY A 431 -24.78 8.58 2.67
CA GLY A 431 -26.10 9.20 2.80
C GLY A 431 -26.26 10.29 3.86
N ALA A 432 -25.29 10.47 4.75
CA ALA A 432 -25.51 11.25 5.97
C ALA A 432 -24.89 12.66 5.99
N LEU A 433 -24.05 13.01 5.04
CA LEU A 433 -23.34 14.29 5.05
C LEU A 433 -23.34 14.92 3.64
N SER A 434 -24.37 15.68 3.30
CA SER A 434 -24.27 16.68 2.24
C SER A 434 -23.59 17.92 2.83
N TRP A 435 -22.45 18.27 2.31
CA TRP A 435 -21.71 19.48 2.65
C TRP A 435 -21.96 20.50 1.53
N ASP A 436 -23.14 21.14 1.54
CA ASP A 436 -23.42 22.30 0.70
C ASP A 436 -22.81 23.56 1.32
#